data_628f3947cbd33aaf0fd692d7b3137f7d
#
_entry.id   628f3947cbd33aaf0fd692d7b3137f7d
#
_cell.length_a   1.000
_cell.length_b   1.000
_cell.length_c   1.000
_cell.angle_alpha   90.00
_cell.angle_beta   90.00
_cell.angle_gamma   90.00
#
_symmetry.space_group_name_H-M   'P 1'
#
loop_
_entity.id
_entity.type
_entity.pdbx_description
1 polymer ?
#
loop_
_entity_poly.entity_id
_entity_poly.type
_entity_poly.pdbx_seq_one_letter_code
_entity_poly.pdbx_strand_id
1 'polypeptide(L)'
;MAQILFVTWDGGGNVPPAIGIATELARRGHSITFLGHAQQRKVLEKAGFSFEDYKAAKSWSSVEPIKCLSAALKVFGLFTDRGPGVDLLRLVRGQTIDLLVIDVMSLGAIEAAQRAGLRFVVLAHTFYRFLTHQWNRGPVGLVSRCKGMSPTKLWSSAELFLVPTDRQLDPAKESDISANVRYTGVVQTPPRLTEWEESGGEPVVLVSLSTLYVPGQDEALQRILDALTGLPLKAIVTTGDAIDPKSLRVPANAEIHQRIPHEEILPKARCVITHGGHSTTMRALAHNLPLLIIPMHPLIDQQMVAQGATAS
;
A
#
# COMPACT_ATOMS: atom_id res chain seq x y z
N MET A 1 -25.19 11.94 5.98
CA MET A 1 -24.54 11.48 4.75
C MET A 1 -23.48 12.50 4.39
N ALA A 2 -22.23 12.13 4.28
CA ALA A 2 -21.12 13.04 3.92
C ALA A 2 -20.54 12.64 2.56
N GLN A 3 -20.02 13.61 1.82
CA GLN A 3 -19.28 13.42 0.58
C GLN A 3 -17.79 13.36 0.91
N ILE A 4 -17.15 12.22 0.69
CA ILE A 4 -15.75 12.00 1.07
C ILE A 4 -14.93 11.74 -0.20
N LEU A 5 -13.85 12.52 -0.37
CA LEU A 5 -12.92 12.37 -1.49
C LEU A 5 -11.62 11.73 -1.00
N PHE A 6 -11.30 10.56 -1.55
CA PHE A 6 -10.01 9.91 -1.38
C PHE A 6 -9.04 10.39 -2.47
N VAL A 7 -7.87 10.87 -2.08
CA VAL A 7 -6.81 11.28 -2.99
C VAL A 7 -5.67 10.29 -2.87
N THR A 8 -5.40 9.55 -3.95
CA THR A 8 -4.48 8.42 -3.95
C THR A 8 -3.54 8.44 -5.15
N TRP A 9 -2.51 7.62 -5.15
CA TRP A 9 -1.59 7.44 -6.27
C TRP A 9 -1.41 5.95 -6.57
N ASP A 10 -0.91 5.61 -7.77
CA ASP A 10 -0.69 4.22 -8.17
C ASP A 10 0.59 3.66 -7.52
N GLY A 11 0.48 3.25 -6.27
CA GLY A 11 1.55 2.64 -5.48
C GLY A 11 1.31 1.17 -5.15
N GLY A 12 0.20 0.60 -5.63
CA GLY A 12 -0.18 -0.80 -5.38
C GLY A 12 -0.57 -1.06 -3.92
N GLY A 13 0.40 -1.08 -3.02
CA GLY A 13 0.20 -1.42 -1.60
C GLY A 13 -0.64 -0.43 -0.78
N ASN A 14 -0.80 0.80 -1.25
CA ASN A 14 -1.61 1.84 -0.61
C ASN A 14 -3.11 1.73 -0.94
N VAL A 15 -3.48 1.04 -2.01
CA VAL A 15 -4.87 0.93 -2.48
C VAL A 15 -5.74 0.06 -1.56
N PRO A 16 -5.31 -1.15 -1.12
CA PRO A 16 -6.14 -2.00 -0.27
C PRO A 16 -6.62 -1.35 1.04
N PRO A 17 -5.77 -0.69 1.85
CA PRO A 17 -6.25 -0.03 3.06
C PRO A 17 -7.21 1.13 2.76
N ALA A 18 -7.01 1.86 1.67
CA ALA A 18 -7.92 2.90 1.24
C ALA A 18 -9.30 2.33 0.86
N ILE A 19 -9.35 1.22 0.11
CA ILE A 19 -10.60 0.51 -0.22
C ILE A 19 -11.29 0.02 1.06
N GLY A 20 -10.57 -0.56 2.00
CA GLY A 20 -11.17 -1.09 3.23
C GLY A 20 -11.85 0.00 4.06
N ILE A 21 -11.18 1.15 4.25
CA ILE A 21 -11.76 2.31 4.95
C ILE A 21 -12.96 2.88 4.16
N ALA A 22 -12.82 3.03 2.84
CA ALA A 22 -13.87 3.54 1.97
C ALA A 22 -15.12 2.65 2.02
N THR A 23 -14.95 1.32 2.03
CA THR A 23 -16.04 0.35 2.14
C THR A 23 -16.80 0.50 3.45
N GLU A 24 -16.10 0.65 4.57
CA GLU A 24 -16.75 0.86 5.87
C GLU A 24 -17.49 2.20 5.93
N LEU A 25 -16.91 3.26 5.39
CA LEU A 25 -17.58 4.56 5.30
C LEU A 25 -18.82 4.52 4.40
N ALA A 26 -18.76 3.82 3.26
CA ALA A 26 -19.91 3.62 2.38
C ALA A 26 -21.01 2.80 3.07
N ARG A 27 -20.65 1.76 3.82
CA ARG A 27 -21.61 0.97 4.62
C ARG A 27 -22.32 1.83 5.69
N ARG A 28 -21.66 2.88 6.18
CA ARG A 28 -22.25 3.87 7.11
C ARG A 28 -23.07 4.96 6.40
N GLY A 29 -23.27 4.85 5.09
CA GLY A 29 -24.12 5.75 4.30
C GLY A 29 -23.41 7.01 3.81
N HIS A 30 -22.08 7.04 3.78
CA HIS A 30 -21.33 8.13 3.14
C HIS A 30 -21.14 7.87 1.64
N SER A 31 -21.05 8.94 0.85
CA SER A 31 -20.71 8.87 -0.56
C SER A 31 -19.20 9.01 -0.75
N ILE A 32 -18.61 8.10 -1.52
CA ILE A 32 -17.16 8.01 -1.69
C ILE A 32 -16.80 8.21 -3.15
N THR A 33 -15.82 9.07 -3.39
CA THR A 33 -15.17 9.26 -4.69
C THR A 33 -13.66 9.14 -4.51
N PHE A 34 -12.99 8.53 -5.46
CA PHE A 34 -11.53 8.49 -5.52
C PHE A 34 -11.01 9.42 -6.61
N LEU A 35 -9.91 10.09 -6.32
CA LEU A 35 -9.11 10.87 -7.27
C LEU A 35 -7.72 10.25 -7.34
N GLY A 36 -7.26 9.84 -8.53
CA GLY A 36 -6.01 9.12 -8.68
C GLY A 36 -5.51 8.98 -10.12
N HIS A 37 -4.48 8.17 -10.31
CA HIS A 37 -3.96 7.83 -11.65
C HIS A 37 -4.90 6.87 -12.37
N ALA A 38 -5.03 7.02 -13.69
CA ALA A 38 -5.96 6.25 -14.52
C ALA A 38 -5.83 4.71 -14.38
N GLN A 39 -4.62 4.22 -14.06
CA GLN A 39 -4.35 2.80 -13.84
C GLN A 39 -5.14 2.20 -12.66
N GLN A 40 -5.52 3.04 -11.68
CA GLN A 40 -6.28 2.62 -10.51
C GLN A 40 -7.78 2.48 -10.77
N ARG A 41 -8.30 3.12 -11.83
CA ARG A 41 -9.73 3.19 -12.16
C ARG A 41 -10.41 1.82 -12.09
N LYS A 42 -9.89 0.84 -12.85
CA LYS A 42 -10.49 -0.49 -12.94
C LYS A 42 -10.65 -1.19 -11.58
N VAL A 43 -9.67 -1.05 -10.72
CA VAL A 43 -9.68 -1.67 -9.38
C VAL A 43 -10.66 -0.96 -8.46
N LEU A 44 -10.73 0.35 -8.50
CA LEU A 44 -11.56 1.16 -7.61
C LEU A 44 -13.05 1.13 -8.04
N GLU A 45 -13.34 1.17 -9.35
CA GLU A 45 -14.69 1.00 -9.88
C GLU A 45 -15.23 -0.42 -9.64
N LYS A 46 -14.37 -1.46 -9.76
CA LYS A 46 -14.74 -2.85 -9.40
C LYS A 46 -15.06 -2.97 -7.90
N ALA A 47 -14.44 -2.17 -7.05
CA ALA A 47 -14.76 -2.09 -5.62
C ALA A 47 -16.04 -1.29 -5.32
N GLY A 48 -16.72 -0.74 -6.35
CA GLY A 48 -18.00 -0.04 -6.22
C GLY A 48 -17.89 1.48 -5.99
N PHE A 49 -16.72 2.09 -6.21
CA PHE A 49 -16.50 3.51 -5.96
C PHE A 49 -16.47 4.33 -7.24
N SER A 50 -16.94 5.58 -7.17
CA SER A 50 -16.73 6.58 -8.20
C SER A 50 -15.26 6.95 -8.30
N PHE A 51 -14.78 7.20 -9.53
CA PHE A 51 -13.38 7.49 -9.78
C PHE A 51 -13.18 8.67 -10.74
N GLU A 52 -12.30 9.57 -10.35
CA GLU A 52 -11.86 10.73 -11.15
C GLU A 52 -10.37 10.62 -11.46
N ASP A 53 -10.00 10.84 -12.73
CA ASP A 53 -8.60 10.84 -13.14
C ASP A 53 -7.91 12.15 -12.79
N TYR A 54 -6.65 12.05 -12.40
CA TYR A 54 -5.77 13.21 -12.42
C TYR A 54 -5.63 13.77 -13.85
N LYS A 55 -5.61 15.11 -13.95
CA LYS A 55 -5.40 15.83 -15.21
C LYS A 55 -4.13 16.68 -15.17
N ALA A 56 -3.81 17.27 -14.01
CA ALA A 56 -2.66 18.12 -13.81
C ALA A 56 -1.47 17.36 -13.17
N ALA A 57 -1.74 16.23 -12.51
CA ALA A 57 -0.70 15.40 -11.93
C ALA A 57 0.20 14.77 -13.03
N LYS A 58 1.46 14.56 -12.68
CA LYS A 58 2.40 13.85 -13.56
C LYS A 58 1.91 12.42 -13.80
N SER A 59 2.10 11.95 -15.03
CA SER A 59 1.86 10.55 -15.35
C SER A 59 2.79 9.65 -14.53
N TRP A 60 2.23 8.57 -14.01
CA TRP A 60 2.95 7.58 -13.23
C TRP A 60 2.37 6.18 -13.48
N SER A 61 3.24 5.18 -13.47
CA SER A 61 2.85 3.78 -13.47
C SER A 61 3.77 2.99 -12.53
N SER A 62 3.17 2.22 -11.66
CA SER A 62 3.87 1.39 -10.67
C SER A 62 4.64 0.22 -11.28
N VAL A 63 4.32 -0.15 -12.52
CA VAL A 63 4.92 -1.29 -13.23
C VAL A 63 6.08 -0.91 -14.14
N GLU A 64 6.33 0.37 -14.35
CA GLU A 64 7.47 0.81 -15.16
C GLU A 64 8.80 0.56 -14.46
N PRO A 65 9.75 -0.12 -15.11
CA PRO A 65 11.05 -0.40 -14.50
C PRO A 65 11.86 0.87 -14.21
N ILE A 66 12.34 1.02 -12.98
CA ILE A 66 13.26 2.09 -12.59
C ILE A 66 14.70 1.63 -12.95
N LYS A 67 15.08 1.76 -14.22
CA LYS A 67 16.36 1.25 -14.74
C LYS A 67 17.52 2.26 -14.71
N CYS A 68 17.29 3.52 -14.37
CA CYS A 68 18.32 4.56 -14.44
C CYS A 68 18.10 5.68 -13.42
N LEU A 69 19.12 6.52 -13.22
CA LEU A 69 19.07 7.67 -12.30
C LEU A 69 17.92 8.63 -12.62
N SER A 70 17.59 8.83 -13.89
CA SER A 70 16.46 9.68 -14.30
C SER A 70 15.10 9.11 -13.84
N ALA A 71 14.96 7.79 -13.78
CA ALA A 71 13.77 7.14 -13.26
C ALA A 71 13.66 7.28 -11.72
N ALA A 72 14.79 7.22 -10.99
CA ALA A 72 14.80 7.53 -9.55
C ALA A 72 14.37 8.99 -9.29
N LEU A 73 14.79 9.94 -10.12
CA LEU A 73 14.36 11.34 -10.05
C LEU A 73 12.85 11.51 -10.33
N LYS A 74 12.25 10.66 -11.18
CA LYS A 74 10.79 10.63 -11.39
C LYS A 74 10.05 10.28 -10.11
N VAL A 75 10.54 9.32 -9.33
CA VAL A 75 9.94 8.92 -8.04
C VAL A 75 9.92 10.10 -7.06
N PHE A 76 11.04 10.82 -6.92
CA PHE A 76 11.09 12.04 -6.10
C PHE A 76 10.14 13.11 -6.63
N GLY A 77 10.04 13.23 -7.97
CA GLY A 77 9.12 14.12 -8.65
C GLY A 77 7.66 13.81 -8.38
N LEU A 78 7.31 12.53 -8.26
CA LEU A 78 5.95 12.07 -7.95
C LEU A 78 5.47 12.56 -6.58
N PHE A 79 6.23 12.28 -5.53
CA PHE A 79 5.86 12.63 -4.16
C PHE A 79 5.85 14.15 -3.87
N THR A 80 6.54 14.92 -4.70
CA THR A 80 6.59 16.38 -4.61
C THR A 80 5.81 17.08 -5.72
N ASP A 81 4.98 16.36 -6.45
CA ASP A 81 4.11 16.89 -7.48
C ASP A 81 2.96 17.69 -6.86
N ARG A 82 2.72 18.92 -7.33
CA ARG A 82 1.58 19.75 -6.95
C ARG A 82 0.35 19.52 -7.82
N GLY A 83 0.48 18.78 -8.92
CA GLY A 83 -0.61 18.45 -9.82
C GLY A 83 -1.81 17.79 -9.12
N PRO A 84 -1.62 16.78 -8.23
CA PRO A 84 -2.71 16.21 -7.44
C PRO A 84 -3.47 17.25 -6.61
N GLY A 85 -2.79 18.27 -6.09
CA GLY A 85 -3.42 19.38 -5.37
C GLY A 85 -4.24 20.28 -6.29
N VAL A 86 -3.78 20.55 -7.51
CA VAL A 86 -4.53 21.31 -8.52
C VAL A 86 -5.82 20.56 -8.88
N ASP A 87 -5.73 19.26 -9.12
CA ASP A 87 -6.90 18.44 -9.46
C ASP A 87 -7.89 18.33 -8.29
N LEU A 88 -7.39 18.17 -7.07
CA LEU A 88 -8.20 18.20 -5.85
C LEU A 88 -9.01 19.51 -5.75
N LEU A 89 -8.33 20.65 -5.85
CA LEU A 89 -8.98 21.96 -5.75
C LEU A 89 -9.99 22.20 -6.89
N ARG A 90 -9.75 21.65 -8.07
CA ARG A 90 -10.71 21.67 -9.18
C ARG A 90 -12.02 20.93 -8.81
N LEU A 91 -11.89 19.73 -8.23
CA LEU A 91 -13.07 18.95 -7.82
C LEU A 91 -13.85 19.62 -6.69
N VAL A 92 -13.17 20.10 -5.66
CA VAL A 92 -13.81 20.79 -4.52
C VAL A 92 -14.56 22.05 -4.94
N ARG A 93 -14.11 22.76 -5.99
CA ARG A 93 -14.85 23.90 -6.54
C ARG A 93 -16.13 23.50 -7.29
N GLY A 94 -16.14 22.29 -7.87
CA GLY A 94 -17.26 21.79 -8.68
C GLY A 94 -18.32 21.04 -7.90
N GLN A 95 -18.02 20.60 -6.66
CA GLN A 95 -18.93 19.80 -5.86
C GLN A 95 -18.64 19.97 -4.36
N THR A 96 -19.66 19.73 -3.53
CA THR A 96 -19.49 19.75 -2.07
C THR A 96 -18.71 18.51 -1.62
N ILE A 97 -17.58 18.73 -0.94
CA ILE A 97 -16.78 17.68 -0.30
C ILE A 97 -16.67 18.03 1.19
N ASP A 98 -17.12 17.11 2.04
CA ASP A 98 -17.15 17.33 3.49
C ASP A 98 -15.82 16.96 4.15
N LEU A 99 -15.10 15.96 3.58
CA LEU A 99 -13.85 15.46 4.11
C LEU A 99 -12.95 14.91 2.99
N LEU A 100 -11.66 15.17 3.12
CA LEU A 100 -10.63 14.58 2.28
C LEU A 100 -9.90 13.48 3.05
N VAL A 101 -9.63 12.36 2.38
CA VAL A 101 -8.69 11.33 2.86
C VAL A 101 -7.53 11.27 1.88
N ILE A 102 -6.38 11.76 2.29
CA ILE A 102 -5.24 11.97 1.38
C ILE A 102 -4.12 10.98 1.73
N ASP A 103 -3.64 10.27 0.72
CA ASP A 103 -2.48 9.39 0.88
C ASP A 103 -1.27 10.16 1.40
N VAL A 104 -0.56 9.59 2.36
CA VAL A 104 0.57 10.20 3.09
C VAL A 104 1.69 10.70 2.18
N MET A 105 1.88 10.09 1.02
CA MET A 105 2.93 10.45 0.07
C MET A 105 2.48 11.51 -0.94
N SER A 106 1.20 11.85 -1.01
CA SER A 106 0.65 12.89 -1.90
C SER A 106 0.83 14.30 -1.33
N LEU A 107 2.09 14.72 -1.10
CA LEU A 107 2.40 15.96 -0.39
C LEU A 107 1.80 17.21 -1.04
N GLY A 108 1.74 17.25 -2.38
CA GLY A 108 1.13 18.38 -3.09
C GLY A 108 -0.38 18.50 -2.87
N ALA A 109 -1.08 17.38 -2.71
CA ALA A 109 -2.51 17.38 -2.36
C ALA A 109 -2.71 17.84 -0.91
N ILE A 110 -1.87 17.36 0.03
CA ILE A 110 -1.90 17.78 1.44
C ILE A 110 -1.63 19.28 1.56
N GLU A 111 -0.58 19.79 0.85
CA GLU A 111 -0.27 21.22 0.82
C GLU A 111 -1.44 22.06 0.30
N ALA A 112 -2.10 21.60 -0.75
CA ALA A 112 -3.25 22.28 -1.34
C ALA A 112 -4.46 22.30 -0.39
N ALA A 113 -4.77 21.18 0.26
CA ALA A 113 -5.84 21.08 1.24
C ALA A 113 -5.59 22.00 2.45
N GLN A 114 -4.37 21.98 3.00
CA GLN A 114 -3.97 22.84 4.11
C GLN A 114 -4.11 24.33 3.77
N ARG A 115 -3.58 24.76 2.60
CA ARG A 115 -3.63 26.16 2.18
C ARG A 115 -5.05 26.65 1.91
N ALA A 116 -5.91 25.75 1.47
CA ALA A 116 -7.32 26.06 1.20
C ALA A 116 -8.22 25.97 2.44
N GLY A 117 -7.68 25.61 3.61
CA GLY A 117 -8.45 25.45 4.85
C GLY A 117 -9.47 24.31 4.79
N LEU A 118 -9.22 23.29 3.96
CA LEU A 118 -10.11 22.15 3.81
C LEU A 118 -9.89 21.14 4.94
N ARG A 119 -10.95 20.45 5.32
CA ARG A 119 -10.86 19.37 6.31
C ARG A 119 -10.25 18.13 5.68
N PHE A 120 -9.19 17.60 6.26
CA PHE A 120 -8.54 16.41 5.73
C PHE A 120 -7.93 15.50 6.78
N VAL A 121 -7.85 14.23 6.42
CA VAL A 121 -7.18 13.15 7.14
C VAL A 121 -6.06 12.63 6.24
N VAL A 122 -4.91 12.31 6.82
CA VAL A 122 -3.82 11.64 6.12
C VAL A 122 -3.90 10.14 6.37
N LEU A 123 -3.83 9.35 5.31
CA LEU A 123 -3.83 7.89 5.36
C LEU A 123 -2.43 7.36 5.03
N ALA A 124 -1.78 6.74 6.00
CA ALA A 124 -0.55 5.99 5.79
C ALA A 124 -0.84 4.61 5.18
N HIS A 125 0.16 4.01 4.57
CA HIS A 125 0.13 2.64 4.06
C HIS A 125 1.42 1.88 4.42
N THR A 126 2.09 2.37 5.45
CA THR A 126 3.30 1.79 6.05
C THR A 126 3.44 2.27 7.49
N PHE A 127 4.48 1.82 8.19
CA PHE A 127 4.77 2.23 9.57
C PHE A 127 5.04 3.73 9.71
N TYR A 128 4.51 4.32 10.76
CA TYR A 128 4.78 5.72 11.12
C TYR A 128 6.27 5.98 11.35
N ARG A 129 6.96 5.02 11.98
CA ARG A 129 8.42 5.08 12.17
C ARG A 129 9.18 5.20 10.85
N PHE A 130 8.80 4.43 9.84
CA PHE A 130 9.41 4.52 8.51
C PHE A 130 9.24 5.91 7.91
N LEU A 131 8.01 6.43 7.93
CA LEU A 131 7.69 7.75 7.38
C LEU A 131 8.46 8.88 8.03
N THR A 132 8.53 8.90 9.37
CA THR A 132 9.15 9.98 10.12
C THR A 132 10.67 9.92 10.14
N HIS A 133 11.27 8.73 10.03
CA HIS A 133 12.73 8.56 10.07
C HIS A 133 13.31 8.35 8.68
N GLN A 134 13.08 7.20 8.06
CA GLN A 134 13.77 6.86 6.81
C GLN A 134 13.28 7.72 5.64
N TRP A 135 11.96 7.80 5.45
CA TRP A 135 11.40 8.55 4.34
C TRP A 135 11.60 10.06 4.47
N ASN A 136 11.24 10.63 5.62
CA ASN A 136 11.33 12.08 5.87
C ASN A 136 12.79 12.58 6.00
N ARG A 137 13.68 11.79 6.63
CA ARG A 137 15.11 12.16 6.76
C ARG A 137 15.94 11.75 5.54
N GLY A 138 15.41 10.86 4.70
CA GLY A 138 16.02 10.41 3.47
C GLY A 138 15.94 11.41 2.31
N PRO A 139 16.39 10.98 1.11
CA PRO A 139 16.42 11.83 -0.09
C PRO A 139 15.07 12.44 -0.46
N VAL A 140 13.96 11.69 -0.30
CA VAL A 140 12.60 12.19 -0.59
C VAL A 140 12.25 13.36 0.30
N GLY A 141 12.43 13.24 1.60
CA GLY A 141 12.15 14.32 2.55
C GLY A 141 13.05 15.53 2.35
N LEU A 142 14.32 15.32 1.97
CA LEU A 142 15.24 16.42 1.63
C LEU A 142 14.73 17.20 0.41
N VAL A 143 14.44 16.50 -0.69
CA VAL A 143 13.90 17.13 -1.92
C VAL A 143 12.57 17.83 -1.64
N SER A 144 11.71 17.25 -0.83
CA SER A 144 10.44 17.87 -0.45
C SER A 144 10.65 19.19 0.28
N ARG A 145 11.55 19.23 1.26
CA ARG A 145 11.89 20.47 1.99
C ARG A 145 12.53 21.53 1.08
N CYS A 146 13.40 21.12 0.16
CA CYS A 146 13.97 22.06 -0.84
C CYS A 146 12.88 22.69 -1.73
N LYS A 147 11.75 22.00 -1.94
CA LYS A 147 10.59 22.53 -2.66
C LYS A 147 9.57 23.25 -1.77
N GLY A 148 9.92 23.49 -0.51
CA GLY A 148 9.06 24.17 0.48
C GLY A 148 7.99 23.30 1.12
N MET A 149 7.97 21.99 0.83
CA MET A 149 7.04 21.03 1.40
C MET A 149 7.72 20.27 2.55
N SER A 150 7.44 20.61 3.80
CA SER A 150 7.93 19.86 4.96
C SER A 150 6.95 18.73 5.28
N PRO A 151 7.31 17.45 5.06
CA PRO A 151 6.37 16.34 5.24
C PRO A 151 5.76 16.32 6.65
N THR A 152 6.58 16.41 7.68
CA THR A 152 6.09 16.37 9.07
C THR A 152 5.15 17.53 9.42
N LYS A 153 5.41 18.76 8.91
CA LYS A 153 4.51 19.90 9.11
C LYS A 153 3.18 19.70 8.38
N LEU A 154 3.24 19.16 7.17
CA LEU A 154 2.03 18.85 6.39
C LEU A 154 1.20 17.75 7.05
N TRP A 155 1.82 16.67 7.52
CA TRP A 155 1.12 15.59 8.20
C TRP A 155 0.51 16.01 9.54
N SER A 156 1.22 16.84 10.31
CA SER A 156 0.70 17.34 11.61
C SER A 156 -0.42 18.37 11.45
N SER A 157 -0.64 18.94 10.26
CA SER A 157 -1.76 19.83 10.00
C SER A 157 -3.08 19.12 9.67
N ALA A 158 -3.05 17.80 9.45
CA ALA A 158 -4.25 17.00 9.28
C ALA A 158 -5.05 16.88 10.60
N GLU A 159 -6.37 16.76 10.50
CA GLU A 159 -7.21 16.46 11.67
C GLU A 159 -6.81 15.12 12.31
N LEU A 160 -6.56 14.12 11.48
CA LEU A 160 -6.05 12.82 11.89
C LEU A 160 -4.97 12.33 10.92
N PHE A 161 -4.04 11.57 11.44
CA PHE A 161 -3.07 10.79 10.69
C PHE A 161 -3.32 9.32 11.00
N LEU A 162 -3.88 8.57 10.06
CA LEU A 162 -4.26 7.17 10.24
C LEU A 162 -3.13 6.23 9.83
N VAL A 163 -2.77 5.33 10.71
CA VAL A 163 -1.78 4.27 10.47
C VAL A 163 -2.51 2.93 10.53
N PRO A 164 -2.78 2.27 9.38
CA PRO A 164 -3.55 1.03 9.33
C PRO A 164 -2.67 -0.18 9.68
N THR A 165 -2.17 -0.19 10.89
CA THR A 165 -1.37 -1.28 11.47
C THR A 165 -1.64 -1.42 12.96
N ASP A 166 -1.25 -2.54 13.55
CA ASP A 166 -1.22 -2.68 15.00
C ASP A 166 -0.09 -1.81 15.56
N ARG A 167 -0.39 -1.06 16.63
CA ARG A 167 0.58 -0.19 17.30
C ARG A 167 1.82 -0.94 17.76
N GLN A 168 1.67 -2.19 18.18
CA GLN A 168 2.77 -3.00 18.70
C GLN A 168 3.80 -3.38 17.64
N LEU A 169 3.38 -3.44 16.36
CA LEU A 169 4.26 -3.76 15.24
C LEU A 169 5.11 -2.58 14.77
N ASP A 170 4.66 -1.35 15.03
CA ASP A 170 5.37 -0.14 14.62
C ASP A 170 6.44 0.25 15.67
N PRO A 171 7.73 0.26 15.33
CA PRO A 171 8.81 0.56 16.26
C PRO A 171 8.94 2.06 16.61
N ALA A 172 7.92 2.87 16.33
CA ALA A 172 7.89 4.27 16.74
C ALA A 172 7.83 4.40 18.27
N LYS A 173 8.68 5.24 18.84
CA LYS A 173 8.63 5.56 20.28
C LYS A 173 7.40 6.45 20.56
N GLU A 174 6.80 6.29 21.72
CA GLU A 174 5.64 7.12 22.13
C GLU A 174 5.93 8.62 22.04
N SER A 175 7.14 9.04 22.43
CA SER A 175 7.58 10.43 22.35
C SER A 175 7.64 11.00 20.92
N ASP A 176 7.74 10.14 19.91
CA ASP A 176 7.88 10.53 18.50
C ASP A 176 6.52 10.60 17.78
N ILE A 177 5.44 10.14 18.45
CA ILE A 177 4.10 10.07 17.88
C ILE A 177 3.37 11.38 18.08
N SER A 178 2.97 12.02 16.97
CA SER A 178 2.20 13.27 17.03
C SER A 178 0.79 13.03 17.57
N ALA A 179 0.22 14.04 18.24
CA ALA A 179 -1.08 13.93 18.92
C ALA A 179 -2.26 13.57 17.97
N ASN A 180 -2.14 13.88 16.68
CA ASN A 180 -3.15 13.57 15.66
C ASN A 180 -3.03 12.16 15.08
N VAL A 181 -2.01 11.37 15.45
CA VAL A 181 -1.81 10.01 14.95
C VAL A 181 -2.77 9.03 15.62
N ARG A 182 -3.37 8.15 14.82
CA ARG A 182 -4.21 7.05 15.29
C ARG A 182 -3.82 5.77 14.57
N TYR A 183 -3.50 4.75 15.33
CA TYR A 183 -3.35 3.39 14.85
C TYR A 183 -4.72 2.73 14.78
N THR A 184 -5.08 2.21 13.61
CA THR A 184 -6.42 1.66 13.35
C THR A 184 -6.47 0.13 13.37
N GLY A 185 -5.34 -0.52 13.55
CA GLY A 185 -5.22 -1.94 13.28
C GLY A 185 -5.21 -2.22 11.77
N VAL A 186 -5.16 -3.48 11.41
CA VAL A 186 -5.17 -3.90 9.99
C VAL A 186 -6.54 -3.62 9.39
N VAL A 187 -6.55 -2.78 8.35
CA VAL A 187 -7.80 -2.43 7.66
C VAL A 187 -8.17 -3.53 6.68
N GLN A 188 -8.87 -4.53 7.17
CA GLN A 188 -9.45 -5.59 6.37
C GLN A 188 -10.64 -6.22 7.09
N THR A 189 -11.54 -6.82 6.32
CA THR A 189 -12.56 -7.69 6.88
C THR A 189 -11.83 -8.82 7.63
N PRO A 190 -12.00 -8.92 8.95
CA PRO A 190 -11.37 -10.01 9.66
C PRO A 190 -11.80 -11.30 8.99
N PRO A 191 -10.87 -12.25 8.79
CA PRO A 191 -11.27 -13.57 8.38
C PRO A 191 -12.32 -14.02 9.38
N ARG A 192 -13.39 -14.64 8.92
CA ARG A 192 -14.06 -15.59 9.80
C ARG A 192 -12.96 -16.56 10.19
N LEU A 193 -12.64 -16.62 11.48
CA LEU A 193 -11.85 -17.70 12.03
C LEU A 193 -12.67 -18.97 11.72
N THR A 194 -12.51 -19.52 10.55
CA THR A 194 -12.93 -20.86 10.24
C THR A 194 -12.00 -21.70 11.09
N GLU A 195 -12.58 -22.37 12.09
CA GLU A 195 -11.90 -23.47 12.77
C GLU A 195 -11.22 -24.28 11.67
N TRP A 196 -9.94 -24.52 11.85
CA TRP A 196 -9.14 -25.31 10.93
C TRP A 196 -9.84 -26.64 10.72
N GLU A 197 -10.65 -26.77 9.69
CA GLU A 197 -10.92 -28.08 9.15
C GLU A 197 -9.58 -28.57 8.62
N GLU A 198 -9.03 -29.58 9.30
CA GLU A 198 -7.97 -30.43 8.75
C GLU A 198 -8.54 -31.14 7.51
N SER A 199 -8.77 -30.36 6.48
CA SER A 199 -9.01 -30.90 5.16
C SER A 199 -7.68 -31.54 4.75
N GLY A 200 -7.65 -32.87 4.64
CA GLY A 200 -6.47 -33.69 4.33
C GLY A 200 -5.83 -33.42 2.96
N GLY A 201 -5.84 -32.16 2.51
CA GLY A 201 -5.21 -31.67 1.31
C GLY A 201 -3.78 -31.18 1.55
N GLU A 202 -3.02 -31.04 0.46
CA GLU A 202 -1.67 -30.48 0.50
C GLU A 202 -1.69 -29.07 1.09
N PRO A 203 -0.75 -28.71 1.98
CA PRO A 203 -0.67 -27.37 2.56
C PRO A 203 -0.43 -26.31 1.47
N VAL A 204 -1.22 -25.23 1.51
CA VAL A 204 -1.11 -24.12 0.54
C VAL A 204 -0.13 -23.09 1.06
N VAL A 205 0.83 -22.68 0.22
CA VAL A 205 1.77 -21.59 0.48
C VAL A 205 1.50 -20.46 -0.53
N LEU A 206 1.19 -19.26 -0.01
CA LEU A 206 1.09 -18.07 -0.84
C LEU A 206 2.47 -17.44 -1.02
N VAL A 207 2.90 -17.25 -2.26
CA VAL A 207 4.11 -16.50 -2.62
C VAL A 207 3.68 -15.19 -3.28
N SER A 208 3.95 -14.07 -2.63
CA SER A 208 3.58 -12.76 -3.15
C SER A 208 4.68 -11.74 -2.85
N LEU A 209 5.42 -11.38 -3.88
CA LEU A 209 6.42 -10.32 -3.80
C LEU A 209 5.79 -8.96 -4.15
N SER A 210 6.60 -7.99 -4.58
CA SER A 210 6.15 -6.62 -4.82
C SER A 210 5.22 -6.51 -6.04
N THR A 211 4.19 -5.68 -5.95
CA THR A 211 3.40 -5.23 -7.10
C THR A 211 4.12 -4.14 -7.90
N LEU A 212 5.06 -3.43 -7.27
CA LEU A 212 5.99 -2.51 -7.92
C LEU A 212 7.13 -3.31 -8.52
N TYR A 213 7.69 -2.83 -9.64
CA TYR A 213 8.92 -3.42 -10.16
C TYR A 213 10.08 -3.18 -9.18
N VAL A 214 10.72 -4.26 -8.75
CA VAL A 214 11.95 -4.25 -7.95
C VAL A 214 13.02 -5.01 -8.72
N PRO A 215 14.21 -4.43 -8.97
CA PRO A 215 15.30 -5.14 -9.65
C PRO A 215 15.63 -6.49 -8.98
N GLY A 216 15.72 -7.57 -9.76
CA GLY A 216 15.97 -8.91 -9.28
C GLY A 216 14.75 -9.65 -8.71
N GLN A 217 13.56 -9.09 -8.83
CA GLN A 217 12.33 -9.73 -8.35
C GLN A 217 11.98 -11.00 -9.12
N ASP A 218 12.23 -11.04 -10.42
CA ASP A 218 12.06 -12.20 -11.29
C ASP A 218 13.00 -13.34 -10.88
N GLU A 219 14.28 -13.04 -10.63
CA GLU A 219 15.26 -14.00 -10.14
C GLU A 219 14.90 -14.52 -8.75
N ALA A 220 14.46 -13.65 -7.83
CA ALA A 220 14.01 -14.06 -6.51
C ALA A 220 12.79 -14.99 -6.57
N LEU A 221 11.77 -14.66 -7.41
CA LEU A 221 10.63 -15.54 -7.63
C LEU A 221 11.05 -16.90 -8.17
N GLN A 222 11.97 -16.94 -9.16
CA GLN A 222 12.46 -18.19 -9.71
C GLN A 222 13.18 -19.05 -8.66
N ARG A 223 14.03 -18.43 -7.83
CA ARG A 223 14.71 -19.14 -6.74
C ARG A 223 13.74 -19.69 -5.69
N ILE A 224 12.67 -18.96 -5.40
CA ILE A 224 11.61 -19.45 -4.49
C ILE A 224 10.90 -20.66 -5.13
N LEU A 225 10.50 -20.57 -6.41
CA LEU A 225 9.88 -21.69 -7.14
C LEU A 225 10.78 -22.91 -7.19
N ASP A 226 12.07 -22.74 -7.49
CA ASP A 226 13.05 -23.82 -7.53
C ASP A 226 13.20 -24.48 -6.13
N ALA A 227 13.19 -23.68 -5.05
CA ALA A 227 13.28 -24.19 -3.68
C ALA A 227 12.02 -24.93 -3.20
N LEU A 228 10.86 -24.59 -3.74
CA LEU A 228 9.58 -25.24 -3.40
C LEU A 228 9.33 -26.50 -4.25
N THR A 229 10.13 -26.75 -5.29
CA THR A 229 9.99 -27.89 -6.18
C THR A 229 10.06 -29.20 -5.42
N GLY A 230 9.06 -30.07 -5.63
CA GLY A 230 9.01 -31.41 -5.03
C GLY A 230 8.67 -31.47 -3.54
N LEU A 231 8.44 -30.33 -2.88
CA LEU A 231 7.93 -30.32 -1.51
C LEU A 231 6.44 -30.73 -1.50
N PRO A 232 5.96 -31.41 -0.45
CA PRO A 232 4.58 -31.85 -0.32
C PRO A 232 3.66 -30.66 0.06
N LEU A 233 3.53 -29.72 -0.86
CA LEU A 233 2.71 -28.51 -0.72
C LEU A 233 2.25 -28.01 -2.08
N LYS A 234 1.22 -27.17 -2.09
CA LYS A 234 0.77 -26.41 -3.25
C LYS A 234 1.19 -24.95 -3.12
N ALA A 235 2.02 -24.46 -4.03
CA ALA A 235 2.39 -23.05 -4.07
C ALA A 235 1.42 -22.26 -4.98
N ILE A 236 0.86 -21.16 -4.44
CA ILE A 236 0.10 -20.17 -5.23
C ILE A 236 0.95 -18.92 -5.31
N VAL A 237 1.36 -18.54 -6.51
CA VAL A 237 2.33 -17.47 -6.75
C VAL A 237 1.66 -16.32 -7.46
N THR A 238 1.83 -15.08 -6.96
CA THR A 238 1.38 -13.87 -7.63
C THR A 238 2.57 -13.05 -8.10
N THR A 239 2.60 -12.72 -9.41
CA THR A 239 3.70 -11.95 -10.02
C THR A 239 3.46 -10.44 -10.01
N GLY A 240 2.20 -10.00 -9.83
CA GLY A 240 1.82 -8.63 -10.14
C GLY A 240 1.93 -8.35 -11.64
N ASP A 241 1.83 -7.09 -12.02
CA ASP A 241 1.91 -6.68 -13.43
C ASP A 241 3.36 -6.43 -13.89
N ALA A 242 4.30 -6.45 -12.96
CA ALA A 242 5.71 -6.13 -13.24
C ALA A 242 6.49 -7.31 -13.84
N ILE A 243 6.00 -8.54 -13.67
CA ILE A 243 6.66 -9.77 -14.15
C ILE A 243 5.70 -10.58 -15.01
N ASP A 244 6.13 -10.94 -16.22
CA ASP A 244 5.38 -11.86 -17.08
C ASP A 244 5.44 -13.27 -16.46
N PRO A 245 4.29 -13.88 -16.10
CA PRO A 245 4.25 -15.26 -15.60
C PRO A 245 4.92 -16.28 -16.51
N LYS A 246 4.92 -16.03 -17.82
CA LYS A 246 5.53 -16.93 -18.83
C LYS A 246 7.05 -16.92 -18.81
N SER A 247 7.68 -15.94 -18.16
CA SER A 247 9.13 -15.89 -18.00
C SER A 247 9.67 -16.84 -16.94
N LEU A 248 8.80 -17.43 -16.11
CA LEU A 248 9.16 -18.28 -15.00
C LEU A 248 9.00 -19.77 -15.32
N ARG A 249 9.91 -20.59 -14.81
CA ARG A 249 9.79 -22.06 -14.82
C ARG A 249 8.90 -22.47 -13.64
N VAL A 250 7.77 -23.08 -13.94
CA VAL A 250 6.74 -23.44 -12.98
C VAL A 250 6.84 -24.90 -12.62
N PRO A 251 7.15 -25.28 -11.36
CA PRO A 251 7.14 -26.68 -10.93
C PRO A 251 5.70 -27.23 -10.86
N ALA A 252 5.57 -28.56 -10.89
CA ALA A 252 4.27 -29.24 -10.93
C ALA A 252 3.37 -28.94 -9.73
N ASN A 253 3.97 -28.58 -8.57
CA ASN A 253 3.25 -28.23 -7.35
C ASN A 253 3.00 -26.73 -7.20
N ALA A 254 3.15 -25.92 -8.26
CA ALA A 254 2.90 -24.48 -8.21
C ALA A 254 1.89 -24.02 -9.27
N GLU A 255 1.09 -23.03 -8.92
CA GLU A 255 0.22 -22.28 -9.81
C GLU A 255 0.64 -20.82 -9.82
N ILE A 256 0.80 -20.22 -11.01
CA ILE A 256 1.17 -18.82 -11.15
C ILE A 256 0.01 -18.02 -11.69
N HIS A 257 -0.28 -16.91 -11.00
CA HIS A 257 -1.27 -15.93 -11.38
C HIS A 257 -0.62 -14.55 -11.46
N GLN A 258 -1.02 -13.74 -12.41
CA GLN A 258 -0.60 -12.35 -12.45
C GLN A 258 -1.21 -11.59 -11.25
N ARG A 259 -2.50 -11.78 -11.00
CA ARG A 259 -3.24 -11.24 -9.88
C ARG A 259 -4.30 -12.23 -9.41
N ILE A 260 -4.38 -12.38 -8.09
CA ILE A 260 -5.47 -13.09 -7.43
C ILE A 260 -5.78 -12.34 -6.12
N PRO A 261 -7.04 -12.14 -5.76
CA PRO A 261 -7.38 -11.53 -4.48
C PRO A 261 -6.82 -12.37 -3.33
N HIS A 262 -5.99 -11.77 -2.49
CA HIS A 262 -5.39 -12.49 -1.36
C HIS A 262 -6.45 -12.99 -0.37
N GLU A 263 -7.60 -12.33 -0.31
CA GLU A 263 -8.75 -12.72 0.51
C GLU A 263 -9.27 -14.13 0.17
N GLU A 264 -9.06 -14.58 -1.05
CA GLU A 264 -9.47 -15.92 -1.49
C GLU A 264 -8.46 -17.01 -1.09
N ILE A 265 -7.20 -16.63 -0.86
CA ILE A 265 -6.09 -17.56 -0.61
C ILE A 265 -5.71 -17.60 0.86
N LEU A 266 -5.60 -16.44 1.52
CA LEU A 266 -5.15 -16.35 2.92
C LEU A 266 -5.93 -17.27 3.88
N PRO A 267 -7.26 -17.42 3.77
CA PRO A 267 -8.00 -18.35 4.65
C PRO A 267 -7.60 -19.83 4.50
N LYS A 268 -6.98 -20.20 3.36
CA LYS A 268 -6.56 -21.57 3.03
C LYS A 268 -5.06 -21.76 3.16
N ALA A 269 -4.30 -20.67 3.28
CA ALA A 269 -2.85 -20.71 3.34
C ALA A 269 -2.34 -21.23 4.68
N ARG A 270 -1.20 -21.92 4.65
CA ARG A 270 -0.45 -22.36 5.83
C ARG A 270 0.75 -21.47 6.11
N CYS A 271 1.22 -20.75 5.11
CA CYS A 271 2.36 -19.85 5.19
C CYS A 271 2.29 -18.82 4.06
N VAL A 272 2.89 -17.66 4.26
CA VAL A 272 3.05 -16.65 3.24
C VAL A 272 4.53 -16.31 3.07
N ILE A 273 5.03 -16.41 1.83
CA ILE A 273 6.36 -15.94 1.45
C ILE A 273 6.19 -14.57 0.79
N THR A 274 6.80 -13.54 1.36
CA THR A 274 6.63 -12.15 0.90
C THR A 274 7.94 -11.37 0.96
N HIS A 275 7.99 -10.24 0.28
CA HIS A 275 9.12 -9.30 0.35
C HIS A 275 9.08 -8.37 1.59
N GLY A 276 8.05 -8.48 2.43
CA GLY A 276 7.86 -7.58 3.57
C GLY A 276 7.08 -6.30 3.21
N GLY A 277 6.32 -6.32 2.11
CA GLY A 277 5.38 -5.22 1.81
C GLY A 277 4.30 -5.13 2.89
N HIS A 278 4.09 -3.93 3.43
CA HIS A 278 3.22 -3.68 4.58
C HIS A 278 1.83 -4.33 4.42
N SER A 279 1.14 -4.10 3.29
CA SER A 279 -0.21 -4.62 3.08
C SER A 279 -0.29 -6.16 3.15
N THR A 280 0.59 -6.88 2.44
CA THR A 280 0.58 -8.35 2.43
C THR A 280 0.95 -8.92 3.80
N THR A 281 1.95 -8.32 4.46
CA THR A 281 2.41 -8.74 5.79
C THR A 281 1.30 -8.56 6.83
N MET A 282 0.67 -7.40 6.88
CA MET A 282 -0.42 -7.12 7.83
C MET A 282 -1.61 -8.07 7.61
N ARG A 283 -1.94 -8.36 6.37
CA ARG A 283 -3.00 -9.32 6.02
C ARG A 283 -2.69 -10.73 6.50
N ALA A 284 -1.47 -11.20 6.26
CA ALA A 284 -1.06 -12.53 6.70
C ALA A 284 -1.10 -12.65 8.23
N LEU A 285 -0.61 -11.62 8.96
CA LEU A 285 -0.69 -11.58 10.43
C LEU A 285 -2.14 -11.56 10.94
N ALA A 286 -3.03 -10.84 10.26
CA ALA A 286 -4.46 -10.84 10.60
C ALA A 286 -5.14 -12.21 10.41
N HIS A 287 -4.53 -13.08 9.61
CA HIS A 287 -4.95 -14.49 9.45
C HIS A 287 -4.13 -15.46 10.33
N ASN A 288 -3.32 -14.98 11.27
CA ASN A 288 -2.42 -15.78 12.10
C ASN A 288 -1.49 -16.68 11.29
N LEU A 289 -1.07 -16.25 10.10
CA LEU A 289 -0.23 -17.06 9.23
C LEU A 289 1.25 -16.83 9.49
N PRO A 290 2.05 -17.90 9.56
CA PRO A 290 3.51 -17.81 9.52
C PRO A 290 3.99 -17.08 8.28
N LEU A 291 5.04 -16.27 8.44
CA LEU A 291 5.63 -15.44 7.39
C LEU A 291 7.08 -15.82 7.14
N LEU A 292 7.44 -15.99 5.87
CA LEU A 292 8.82 -15.95 5.43
C LEU A 292 9.02 -14.62 4.67
N ILE A 293 9.78 -13.70 5.26
CA ILE A 293 9.98 -12.37 4.70
C ILE A 293 11.38 -12.26 4.09
N ILE A 294 11.46 -11.88 2.82
CA ILE A 294 12.68 -11.72 2.02
C ILE A 294 12.75 -10.27 1.55
N PRO A 295 13.30 -9.34 2.35
CA PRO A 295 13.40 -7.94 1.93
C PRO A 295 14.27 -7.79 0.69
N MET A 296 13.78 -7.05 -0.31
CA MET A 296 14.42 -6.93 -1.63
C MET A 296 15.06 -5.57 -1.86
N HIS A 297 14.67 -4.55 -1.09
CA HIS A 297 15.15 -3.19 -1.32
C HIS A 297 15.44 -2.45 0.00
N PRO A 298 16.65 -1.90 0.19
CA PRO A 298 17.07 -1.31 1.47
C PRO A 298 16.46 0.07 1.76
N LEU A 299 15.94 0.77 0.76
CA LEU A 299 15.44 2.15 0.90
C LEU A 299 13.92 2.26 1.11
N ILE A 300 13.21 1.13 1.08
CA ILE A 300 11.77 1.05 1.35
C ILE A 300 11.52 0.32 2.67
N ASP A 301 10.28 0.29 3.11
CA ASP A 301 9.87 -0.15 4.45
C ASP A 301 10.04 -1.65 4.75
N GLN A 302 10.34 -2.46 3.76
CA GLN A 302 10.35 -3.93 3.82
C GLN A 302 11.13 -4.49 5.02
N GLN A 303 12.34 -3.97 5.25
CA GLN A 303 13.18 -4.43 6.36
C GLN A 303 12.58 -4.06 7.73
N MET A 304 11.99 -2.88 7.85
CA MET A 304 11.35 -2.43 9.09
C MET A 304 10.08 -3.23 9.36
N VAL A 305 9.29 -3.53 8.32
CA VAL A 305 8.10 -4.38 8.41
C VAL A 305 8.47 -5.80 8.82
N ALA A 306 9.56 -6.36 8.25
CA ALA A 306 10.06 -7.67 8.64
C ALA A 306 10.47 -7.70 10.13
N GLN A 307 11.19 -6.69 10.60
CA GLN A 307 11.59 -6.58 12.01
C GLN A 307 10.39 -6.47 12.94
N GLY A 308 9.38 -5.67 12.59
CA GLY A 308 8.14 -5.56 13.37
C GLY A 308 7.40 -6.89 13.46
N ALA A 309 7.29 -7.62 12.33
CA ALA A 309 6.62 -8.91 12.28
C ALA A 309 7.36 -10.04 13.03
N THR A 310 8.66 -9.93 13.26
CA THR A 310 9.43 -10.93 14.03
C THR A 310 9.47 -10.63 15.52
N ALA A 311 9.09 -9.44 15.94
CA ALA A 311 9.05 -9.03 17.34
C ALA A 311 7.69 -9.31 18.00
N SER A 312 6.70 -9.72 17.22
CA SER A 312 5.34 -10.09 17.65
C SER A 312 5.23 -11.61 17.79
#